data_9ae473686d3e87d8e2103a443639cf70
#
_entry.id   9ae473686d3e87d8e2103a443639cf70
#
_cell.length_a   1.000
_cell.length_b   1.000
_cell.length_c   1.000
_cell.angle_alpha   90.00
_cell.angle_beta   90.00
_cell.angle_gamma   90.00
#
_symmetry.space_group_name_H-M   'P 1'
#
loop_
_entity.id
_entity.type
_entity.pdbx_description
1 polymer ?
#
loop_
_entity_poly.entity_id
_entity_poly.type
_entity_poly.pdbx_seq_one_letter_code
_entity_poly.pdbx_strand_id
1 'polypeptide(L)'
;MIEINDSSLIIETVKFIKSLKIEEILFFKADGCYCEINMITKEKILIPKTLKEIQSYFTEKDFCRCHKSFLINMQHFKELKKNSKEKIVILLNDTSIPVSQRKLLSFKECLKNINCR
;
A
#
# COMPACT_ATOMS: atom_id res chain seq x y z
N MET A 1 -7.14 -16.86 4.49
CA MET A 1 -8.39 -16.11 4.31
C MET A 1 -8.17 -14.65 4.66
N ILE A 2 -8.79 -13.76 3.90
CA ILE A 2 -8.73 -12.32 4.16
C ILE A 2 -10.16 -11.79 4.19
N GLU A 3 -10.49 -11.05 5.23
CA GLU A 3 -11.76 -10.35 5.31
C GLU A 3 -11.48 -8.87 5.56
N ILE A 4 -12.25 -8.00 4.92
CA ILE A 4 -12.07 -6.57 5.04
C ILE A 4 -13.41 -5.91 5.35
N ASN A 5 -13.37 -4.90 6.22
CA ASN A 5 -14.50 -4.00 6.44
C ASN A 5 -13.97 -2.56 6.38
N ASP A 6 -14.76 -1.57 6.76
CA ASP A 6 -14.39 -0.17 6.60
C ASP A 6 -13.15 0.25 7.39
N SER A 7 -12.85 -0.45 8.48
CA SER A 7 -11.76 -0.04 9.38
C SER A 7 -10.72 -1.10 9.66
N SER A 8 -10.99 -2.37 9.33
CA SER A 8 -10.12 -3.48 9.72
C SER A 8 -9.90 -4.46 8.60
N LEU A 9 -8.72 -5.06 8.63
CA LEU A 9 -8.33 -6.17 7.76
C LEU A 9 -8.03 -7.37 8.64
N ILE A 10 -8.79 -8.46 8.45
CA ILE A 10 -8.58 -9.68 9.22
C ILE A 10 -7.90 -10.69 8.31
N ILE A 11 -6.77 -11.21 8.77
CA ILE A 11 -5.95 -12.14 8.01
C ILE A 11 -5.83 -13.44 8.77
N GLU A 12 -6.18 -14.53 8.12
CA GLU A 12 -5.99 -15.87 8.68
C GLU A 12 -4.98 -16.64 7.83
N THR A 13 -3.95 -17.14 8.49
CA THR A 13 -2.96 -18.03 7.87
C THR A 13 -2.88 -19.30 8.74
N VAL A 14 -2.03 -20.25 8.34
CA VAL A 14 -1.85 -21.48 9.16
C VAL A 14 -1.20 -21.18 10.50
N LYS A 15 -0.58 -20.02 10.66
CA LYS A 15 0.16 -19.66 11.87
C LYS A 15 -0.58 -18.71 12.80
N PHE A 16 -1.52 -17.92 12.27
CA PHE A 16 -2.18 -16.90 13.10
C PHE A 16 -3.47 -16.41 12.47
N ILE A 17 -4.26 -15.76 13.31
CA ILE A 17 -5.37 -14.90 12.89
C ILE A 17 -5.06 -13.53 13.48
N LYS A 18 -4.98 -12.50 12.63
CA LYS A 18 -4.70 -11.13 13.08
C LYS A 18 -5.75 -10.17 12.53
N SER A 19 -6.12 -9.21 13.36
CA SER A 19 -6.94 -8.08 12.95
C SER A 19 -6.05 -6.85 12.92
N LEU A 20 -5.98 -6.18 11.77
CA LEU A 20 -5.15 -5.00 11.58
C LEU A 20 -6.06 -3.81 11.32
N LYS A 21 -5.76 -2.67 11.93
CA LYS A 21 -6.46 -1.43 11.60
C LYS A 21 -5.92 -0.92 10.27
N ILE A 22 -6.79 -0.71 9.30
CA ILE A 22 -6.38 -0.28 7.96
C ILE A 22 -5.62 1.04 8.02
N GLU A 23 -6.04 1.96 8.90
CA GLU A 23 -5.37 3.25 9.06
C GLU A 23 -3.94 3.13 9.57
N GLU A 24 -3.57 1.99 10.16
CA GLU A 24 -2.22 1.74 10.67
C GLU A 24 -1.32 1.04 9.65
N ILE A 25 -1.85 0.66 8.50
CA ILE A 25 -1.06 0.05 7.43
C ILE A 25 -0.46 1.16 6.57
N LEU A 26 0.88 1.17 6.44
CA LEU A 26 1.57 2.13 5.58
C LEU A 26 1.53 1.67 4.12
N PHE A 27 1.97 0.46 3.87
CA PHE A 27 2.03 -0.08 2.52
C PHE A 27 2.21 -1.60 2.55
N PHE A 28 1.92 -2.21 1.41
CA PHE A 28 2.19 -3.63 1.16
C PHE A 28 3.34 -3.70 0.16
N LYS A 29 4.27 -4.61 0.42
CA LYS A 29 5.43 -4.82 -0.44
C LYS A 29 5.45 -6.27 -0.94
N ALA A 30 5.61 -6.45 -2.25
CA ALA A 30 5.75 -7.78 -2.82
C ALA A 30 7.08 -8.39 -2.43
N ASP A 31 7.06 -9.68 -2.06
CA ASP A 31 8.25 -10.43 -1.66
C ASP A 31 8.10 -11.87 -2.18
N GLY A 32 8.43 -12.07 -3.46
CA GLY A 32 8.23 -13.35 -4.12
C GLY A 32 6.75 -13.71 -4.19
N CYS A 33 6.40 -14.87 -3.66
CA CYS A 33 5.01 -15.32 -3.58
C CYS A 33 4.27 -14.76 -2.37
N TYR A 34 4.96 -13.99 -1.54
CA TYR A 34 4.43 -13.42 -0.32
C TYR A 34 4.23 -11.92 -0.46
N CYS A 35 3.52 -11.37 0.50
CA CYS A 35 3.34 -9.93 0.62
C CYS A 35 3.70 -9.51 2.04
N GLU A 36 4.50 -8.47 2.17
CA GLU A 36 4.89 -7.91 3.45
C GLU A 36 4.02 -6.71 3.78
N ILE A 37 3.31 -6.78 4.90
CA ILE A 37 2.48 -5.67 5.39
C ILE A 37 3.34 -4.82 6.32
N ASN A 38 3.50 -3.55 5.98
CA ASN A 38 4.31 -2.63 6.78
C ASN A 38 3.40 -1.68 7.54
N MET A 39 3.47 -1.74 8.87
CA MET A 39 2.61 -0.98 9.77
C MET A 39 3.30 0.30 10.25
N ILE A 40 2.51 1.27 10.67
CA ILE A 40 3.05 2.51 11.25
C ILE A 40 3.85 2.24 12.52
N THR A 41 3.59 1.13 13.20
CA THR A 41 4.31 0.70 14.40
C THR A 41 5.68 0.11 14.10
N LYS A 42 6.03 0.01 12.81
CA LYS A 42 7.23 -0.66 12.29
C LYS A 42 7.12 -2.18 12.30
N GLU A 43 5.98 -2.72 12.71
CA GLU A 43 5.72 -4.16 12.59
C GLU A 43 5.64 -4.52 11.11
N LYS A 44 6.22 -5.68 10.76
CA LYS A 44 6.14 -6.23 9.41
C LYS A 44 5.52 -7.62 9.50
N ILE A 45 4.50 -7.86 8.69
CA ILE A 45 3.75 -9.10 8.71
C ILE A 45 3.81 -9.71 7.32
N LEU A 46 4.32 -10.94 7.24
CA LEU A 46 4.45 -11.65 5.96
C LEU A 46 3.28 -12.59 5.78
N ILE A 47 2.58 -12.47 4.65
CA ILE A 47 1.42 -13.32 4.34
C ILE A 47 1.59 -13.98 2.97
N PRO A 48 1.05 -15.20 2.78
CA PRO A 48 1.20 -15.93 1.52
C PRO A 48 0.15 -15.51 0.48
N LYS A 49 0.18 -14.23 0.12
CA LYS A 49 -0.70 -13.65 -0.89
C LYS A 49 0.12 -12.77 -1.81
N THR A 50 -0.28 -12.68 -3.06
CA THR A 50 0.38 -11.77 -4.00
C THR A 50 -0.15 -10.36 -3.81
N LEU A 51 0.64 -9.38 -4.24
CA LEU A 51 0.23 -7.99 -4.16
C LEU A 51 -1.02 -7.72 -5.01
N LYS A 52 -1.15 -8.42 -6.13
CA LYS A 52 -2.33 -8.32 -6.98
C LYS A 52 -3.59 -8.78 -6.25
N GLU A 53 -3.50 -9.87 -5.49
CA GLU A 53 -4.62 -10.35 -4.68
C GLU A 53 -5.02 -9.33 -3.63
N ILE A 54 -4.01 -8.77 -2.92
CA ILE A 54 -4.26 -7.77 -1.89
C ILE A 54 -4.92 -6.53 -2.51
N GLN A 55 -4.41 -6.10 -3.66
CA GLN A 55 -4.95 -4.93 -4.37
C GLN A 55 -6.44 -5.09 -4.67
N SER A 56 -6.88 -6.30 -4.94
CA SER A 56 -8.28 -6.57 -5.29
C SER A 56 -9.26 -6.28 -4.15
N TYR A 57 -8.77 -6.19 -2.92
CA TYR A 57 -9.62 -5.90 -1.75
C TYR A 57 -9.84 -4.41 -1.53
N PHE A 58 -9.10 -3.55 -2.22
CA PHE A 58 -9.15 -2.11 -1.98
C PHE A 58 -9.48 -1.35 -3.25
N THR A 59 -10.03 -0.14 -3.08
CA THR A 59 -10.18 0.79 -4.19
C THR A 59 -8.91 1.59 -4.36
N GLU A 60 -8.69 2.15 -5.56
CA GLU A 60 -7.52 2.97 -5.82
C GLU A 60 -7.48 4.25 -4.99
N LYS A 61 -8.64 4.69 -4.49
CA LYS A 61 -8.72 5.84 -3.57
C LYS A 61 -8.03 5.54 -2.25
N ASP A 62 -8.15 4.29 -1.79
CA ASP A 62 -7.64 3.92 -0.47
C ASP A 62 -6.22 3.41 -0.55
N PHE A 63 -5.95 2.49 -1.48
CA PHE A 63 -4.61 1.96 -1.71
C PHE A 63 -4.29 2.02 -3.19
N CYS A 64 -3.16 2.61 -3.53
CA CYS A 64 -2.76 2.79 -4.92
C CYS A 64 -1.47 2.05 -5.24
N ARG A 65 -1.48 1.34 -6.37
CA ARG A 65 -0.30 0.61 -6.85
C ARG A 65 0.63 1.58 -7.56
N CYS A 66 1.68 2.02 -6.89
CA CYS A 66 2.63 2.99 -7.46
C CYS A 66 3.85 2.34 -8.08
N HIS A 67 4.00 1.04 -7.90
CA HIS A 67 5.15 0.27 -8.39
C HIS A 67 4.72 -1.18 -8.45
N LYS A 68 5.36 -2.00 -9.29
CA LYS A 68 5.01 -3.42 -9.36
C LYS A 68 5.14 -4.12 -8.01
N SER A 69 6.00 -3.58 -7.14
CA SER A 69 6.28 -4.18 -5.83
C SER A 69 5.65 -3.44 -4.66
N PHE A 70 4.94 -2.35 -4.88
CA PHE A 70 4.40 -1.54 -3.78
C PHE A 70 2.97 -1.12 -4.00
N LEU A 71 2.17 -1.27 -2.95
CA LEU A 71 0.79 -0.81 -2.87
C LEU A 71 0.70 0.06 -1.61
N ILE A 72 0.50 1.37 -1.76
CA ILE A 72 0.58 2.30 -0.65
C ILE A 72 -0.79 2.75 -0.17
N ASN A 73 -0.87 3.00 1.14
CA ASN A 73 -2.06 3.57 1.76
C ASN A 73 -2.09 5.07 1.49
N MET A 74 -3.08 5.52 0.73
CA MET A 74 -3.17 6.92 0.31
C MET A 74 -3.48 7.88 1.46
N GLN A 75 -3.98 7.38 2.61
CA GLN A 75 -4.16 8.20 3.81
C GLN A 75 -2.83 8.71 4.36
N HIS A 76 -1.74 8.01 4.08
CA HIS A 76 -0.40 8.36 4.58
C HIS A 76 0.45 9.08 3.55
N PHE A 77 -0.11 9.43 2.40
CA PHE A 77 0.61 10.15 1.36
C PHE A 77 0.99 11.54 1.86
N LYS A 78 2.27 11.91 1.73
CA LYS A 78 2.76 13.23 2.11
C LYS A 78 3.17 14.03 0.88
N GLU A 79 4.02 13.48 0.04
CA GLU A 79 4.44 14.18 -1.18
C GLU A 79 5.00 13.23 -2.22
N LEU A 80 4.99 13.65 -3.46
CA LEU A 80 5.63 12.97 -4.57
C LEU A 80 6.81 13.83 -5.02
N LYS A 81 8.02 13.35 -4.77
CA LYS A 81 9.24 14.02 -5.23
C LYS A 81 9.58 13.58 -6.63
N LYS A 82 9.86 14.52 -7.50
CA LYS A 82 10.21 14.26 -8.89
C LYS A 82 11.54 14.90 -9.22
N ASN A 83 12.44 14.13 -9.81
CA ASN A 83 13.65 14.67 -10.41
C ASN A 83 13.81 14.04 -11.79
N SER A 84 14.92 14.32 -12.48
CA SER A 84 15.11 13.86 -13.85
C SER A 84 15.23 12.33 -13.96
N LYS A 85 15.59 11.64 -12.90
CA LYS A 85 15.86 10.20 -12.91
C LYS A 85 14.86 9.38 -12.11
N GLU A 86 14.26 9.95 -11.07
CA GLU A 86 13.45 9.20 -10.12
C GLU A 86 12.16 9.90 -9.76
N LYS A 87 11.18 9.09 -9.41
CA LYS A 87 9.93 9.55 -8.80
C LYS A 87 9.77 8.77 -7.50
N ILE A 88 9.62 9.47 -6.40
CA ILE A 88 9.57 8.86 -5.07
C ILE A 88 8.40 9.43 -4.28
N VAL A 89 7.58 8.55 -3.72
CA VAL A 89 6.53 8.94 -2.79
C VAL A 89 7.12 8.97 -1.39
N ILE A 90 6.83 10.05 -0.66
CA ILE A 90 7.15 10.16 0.76
C ILE A 90 5.84 10.01 1.53
N LEU A 91 5.81 9.08 2.48
CA LEU A 91 4.66 8.88 3.35
C LEU A 91 4.81 9.72 4.62
N LEU A 92 3.73 9.85 5.39
CA LEU A 92 3.71 10.72 6.56
C LEU A 92 4.75 10.40 7.61
N ASN A 93 5.20 9.14 7.67
CA ASN A 93 6.26 8.72 8.60
C ASN A 93 7.66 8.83 7.97
N ASP A 94 7.78 9.56 6.84
CA ASP A 94 9.02 9.77 6.08
C ASP A 94 9.57 8.53 5.36
N THR A 95 8.77 7.48 5.24
CA THR A 95 9.14 6.32 4.44
C THR A 95 9.14 6.70 2.96
N SER A 96 10.19 6.30 2.23
CA SER A 96 10.34 6.57 0.79
C SER A 96 9.95 5.34 -0.01
N ILE A 97 9.07 5.50 -0.99
CA ILE A 97 8.60 4.40 -1.85
C ILE A 97 8.82 4.81 -3.32
N PRO A 98 9.50 3.98 -4.12
CA PRO A 98 9.69 4.32 -5.54
C PRO A 98 8.39 4.23 -6.33
N VAL A 99 8.24 5.11 -7.30
CA VAL A 99 7.13 5.07 -8.26
C VAL A 99 7.69 4.66 -9.60
N SER A 100 7.15 3.61 -10.20
CA SER A 100 7.64 3.17 -11.50
C SER A 100 7.16 4.12 -12.60
N GLN A 101 7.95 4.22 -13.66
CA GLN A 101 7.58 5.04 -14.81
C GLN A 101 6.24 4.61 -15.39
N ARG A 102 5.98 3.31 -15.41
CA ARG A 102 4.74 2.75 -15.96
C ARG A 102 3.51 3.12 -15.12
N LYS A 103 3.70 3.31 -13.81
CA LYS A 103 2.59 3.56 -12.89
C LYS A 103 2.39 5.05 -12.58
N LEU A 104 3.30 5.90 -13.06
CA LEU A 104 3.28 7.32 -12.70
C LEU A 104 1.97 8.01 -13.06
N LEU A 105 1.47 7.78 -14.28
CA LEU A 105 0.25 8.43 -14.72
C LEU A 105 -0.96 7.99 -13.90
N SER A 106 -1.11 6.69 -13.70
CA SER A 106 -2.23 6.18 -12.89
C SER A 106 -2.12 6.62 -11.44
N PHE A 107 -0.89 6.75 -10.93
CA PHE A 107 -0.70 7.25 -9.57
C PHE A 107 -1.15 8.71 -9.45
N LYS A 108 -0.83 9.55 -10.43
CA LYS A 108 -1.29 10.94 -10.45
C LYS A 108 -2.82 11.01 -10.51
N GLU A 109 -3.45 10.08 -11.22
CA GLU A 109 -4.92 10.00 -11.26
C GLU A 109 -5.48 9.68 -9.87
N CYS A 110 -4.84 8.77 -9.13
CA CYS A 110 -5.24 8.47 -7.75
C CYS A 110 -5.18 9.72 -6.88
N LEU A 111 -4.14 10.53 -7.03
CA LEU A 111 -3.98 11.76 -6.25
C LEU A 111 -5.08 12.76 -6.55
N LYS A 112 -5.49 12.89 -7.80
CA LYS A 112 -6.58 13.79 -8.18
C LYS A 112 -7.89 13.36 -7.54
N ASN A 113 -8.15 12.06 -7.48
CA ASN A 113 -9.37 11.53 -6.88
C ASN A 113 -9.44 11.82 -5.37
N ILE A 114 -8.30 11.83 -4.71
CA ILE A 114 -8.21 12.18 -3.29
C ILE A 114 -8.51 13.66 -3.09
N ASN A 115 -7.95 14.52 -3.95
CA ASN A 115 -8.12 15.96 -3.84
C ASN A 115 -9.54 16.43 -4.15
N CYS A 116 -10.33 15.59 -4.79
CA CYS A 116 -11.72 15.91 -5.14
C CYS A 116 -12.73 15.61 -4.04
N ARG A 117 -12.27 15.22 -2.87
CA ARG A 117 -13.18 14.94 -1.74
C ARG A 117 -13.79 16.18 -1.14
#